data_f3fef213fa3b2d60fa19ab816615c622
#
_entry.id   f3fef213fa3b2d60fa19ab816615c622
#
_cell.length_a   1.000
_cell.length_b   1.000
_cell.length_c   1.000
_cell.angle_alpha   90.00
_cell.angle_beta   90.00
_cell.angle_gamma   90.00
#
_symmetry.space_group_name_H-M   'P 1'
#
loop_
_entity.id
_entity.type
_entity.pdbx_description
1 polymer ?
#
loop_
_entity_poly.entity_id
_entity_poly.type
_entity_poly.pdbx_seq_one_letter_code
_entity_poly.pdbx_strand_id
1 'polypeptide(L)' 'MECTYILVRNTYEMGENTRFGFGIAAVEKDTEASIVLDFFSDLSSDVTKVEQLVRLSNELGLDPIHLDDIVQDFLAEN' A
#
# COMPACT_ATOMS: atom_id res chain seq x y z
N MET A 1 -1.87 -11.13 -16.43
CA MET A 1 -1.11 -10.74 -15.25
C MET A 1 -2.08 -10.09 -14.27
N GLU A 2 -2.34 -10.75 -13.16
CA GLU A 2 -3.24 -10.22 -12.16
C GLU A 2 -2.44 -9.58 -11.04
N CYS A 3 -2.62 -8.28 -10.89
CA CYS A 3 -2.03 -7.50 -9.81
C CYS A 3 -3.12 -7.13 -8.82
N THR A 4 -2.89 -7.38 -7.55
CA THR A 4 -3.78 -7.02 -6.46
C THR A 4 -3.02 -6.09 -5.51
N TYR A 5 -3.72 -5.07 -5.02
CA TYR A 5 -3.16 -4.16 -4.02
C TYR A 5 -3.63 -4.56 -2.64
N ILE A 6 -2.72 -4.57 -1.70
CA ILE A 6 -3.01 -4.95 -0.32
C ILE A 6 -2.55 -3.87 0.64
N LEU A 7 -3.24 -3.79 1.78
CA LEU A 7 -2.86 -2.94 2.89
C LEU A 7 -1.70 -3.59 3.65
N VAL A 8 -0.69 -2.80 3.97
CA VAL A 8 0.47 -3.24 4.76
C VAL A 8 0.53 -2.42 6.04
N ARG A 9 0.73 -3.09 7.15
CA ARG A 9 0.91 -2.43 8.44
C ARG A 9 2.37 -2.55 8.88
N ASN A 10 2.94 -1.43 9.27
CA ASN A 10 4.29 -1.37 9.85
C ASN A 10 4.19 -0.98 11.31
N THR A 11 5.00 -1.60 12.14
CA THR A 11 5.07 -1.31 13.56
C THR A 11 6.44 -0.76 13.89
N TYR A 12 6.46 0.36 14.59
CA TYR A 12 7.70 1.00 15.03
C TYR A 12 7.70 1.07 16.55
N GLU A 13 8.76 0.58 17.15
CA GLU A 13 8.95 0.69 18.60
C GLU A 13 9.91 1.85 18.87
N MET A 14 9.44 2.82 19.66
CA MET A 14 10.22 3.99 20.05
C MET A 14 10.20 4.10 21.57
N GLY A 15 11.19 3.43 22.21
CA GLY A 15 11.24 3.36 23.66
C GLY A 15 10.06 2.57 24.19
N GLU A 16 9.22 3.21 25.03
CA GLU A 16 8.04 2.58 25.61
C GLU A 16 6.78 2.72 24.72
N ASN A 17 6.90 3.45 23.61
CA ASN A 17 5.77 3.73 22.72
C ASN A 17 5.86 2.90 21.46
N THR A 18 4.69 2.43 21.01
CA THR A 18 4.56 1.72 19.74
C THR A 18 3.79 2.61 18.78
N ARG A 19 4.33 2.81 17.56
CA ARG A 19 3.66 3.54 16.49
C ARG A 19 3.31 2.59 15.38
N PHE A 20 2.17 2.85 14.75
CA PHE A 20 1.71 2.09 13.59
C PHE A 20 1.71 2.98 12.36
N GLY A 21 2.23 2.44 11.27
CA GLY A 21 2.13 3.06 9.97
C GLY A 21 1.46 2.10 9.00
N PHE A 22 0.81 2.64 7.99
CA PHE A 22 0.10 1.85 6.98
C PHE A 22 0.59 2.22 5.59
N GLY A 23 0.68 1.23 4.74
CA GLY A 23 1.15 1.40 3.38
C GLY A 23 0.41 0.50 2.41
N ILE A 24 0.90 0.45 1.19
CA ILE A 24 0.31 -0.31 0.11
C ILE A 24 1.39 -1.16 -0.57
N ALA A 25 1.01 -2.37 -0.98
CA ALA A 25 1.85 -3.23 -1.78
C ALA A 25 1.10 -3.71 -3.01
N ALA A 26 1.78 -3.76 -4.14
CA ALA A 26 1.28 -4.38 -5.35
C ALA A 26 1.81 -5.81 -5.40
N VAL A 27 0.90 -6.77 -5.46
CA VAL A 27 1.22 -8.19 -5.41
C VAL A 27 0.70 -8.86 -6.67
N GLU A 28 1.58 -9.61 -7.35
CA GLU A 28 1.18 -10.47 -8.45
C GLU A 28 0.98 -11.88 -7.90
N LYS A 29 -0.19 -12.45 -8.17
CA LYS A 29 -0.48 -13.83 -7.83
C LYS A 29 -0.13 -14.74 -8.98
N ASP A 30 0.88 -15.55 -8.80
CA ASP A 30 1.14 -16.70 -9.65
C ASP A 30 0.57 -17.95 -8.96
N THR A 31 0.49 -19.07 -9.69
CA THR A 31 -0.20 -20.28 -9.26
C THR A 31 0.30 -20.87 -7.95
N GLU A 32 1.53 -20.59 -7.52
CA GLU A 32 2.13 -21.16 -6.32
C GLU A 32 2.78 -20.14 -5.40
N ALA A 33 2.93 -18.89 -5.84
CA ALA A 33 3.63 -17.87 -5.05
C ALA A 33 3.05 -16.48 -5.31
N SER A 34 3.14 -15.64 -4.29
CA SER A 34 2.84 -14.21 -4.45
C SER A 34 4.14 -13.43 -4.54
N ILE A 35 4.26 -12.59 -5.56
CA ILE A 35 5.45 -11.77 -5.78
C ILE A 35 5.09 -10.33 -5.53
N VAL A 36 5.84 -9.66 -4.65
CA VAL A 36 5.68 -8.23 -4.41
C VAL A 36 6.36 -7.47 -5.54
N LEU A 37 5.55 -6.77 -6.34
CA LEU A 37 6.04 -5.99 -7.47
C LEU A 37 6.50 -4.60 -7.04
N ASP A 38 5.81 -4.02 -6.06
CA ASP A 38 6.12 -2.71 -5.54
C ASP A 38 5.60 -2.59 -4.11
N PHE A 39 6.20 -1.71 -3.34
CA PHE A 39 5.90 -1.60 -1.92
C PHE A 39 6.16 -0.17 -1.44
N PHE A 40 5.14 0.43 -0.82
CA PHE A 40 5.26 1.74 -0.18
C PHE A 40 4.82 1.62 1.27
N SER A 41 5.75 1.72 2.19
CA SER A 41 5.46 1.63 3.62
C SER A 41 5.24 3.01 4.22
N ASP A 42 4.54 3.02 5.34
CA ASP A 42 4.42 4.21 6.19
C ASP A 42 3.89 5.45 5.47
N LEU A 43 2.84 5.28 4.67
CA LEU A 43 2.20 6.38 3.96
C LEU A 43 1.38 7.25 4.89
N SER A 44 0.75 6.66 5.91
CA SER A 44 -0.09 7.37 6.87
C SER A 44 -0.28 6.53 8.11
N SER A 45 -0.53 7.19 9.25
CA SER A 45 -0.96 6.53 10.47
C SER A 45 -2.48 6.30 10.50
N ASP A 46 -3.21 6.88 9.53
CA ASP A 46 -4.66 6.71 9.41
C ASP A 46 -4.98 5.54 8.47
N VAL A 47 -5.37 4.41 9.07
CA VAL A 47 -5.66 3.20 8.33
C VAL A 47 -6.79 3.39 7.32
N THR A 48 -7.79 4.20 7.65
CA THR A 48 -8.95 4.43 6.77
C THR A 48 -8.53 5.07 5.46
N LYS A 49 -7.63 6.03 5.53
CA LYS A 49 -7.12 6.70 4.31
C LYS A 49 -6.37 5.74 3.42
N VAL A 50 -5.53 4.89 4.00
CA VAL A 50 -4.75 3.91 3.23
C VAL A 50 -5.64 2.80 2.69
N GLU A 51 -6.66 2.37 3.45
CA GLU A 51 -7.66 1.41 2.96
C GLU A 51 -8.40 1.93 1.73
N GLN A 52 -8.75 3.22 1.74
CA GLN A 52 -9.40 3.85 0.58
C GLN A 52 -8.47 3.84 -0.64
N LEU A 53 -7.19 4.11 -0.43
CA LEU A 53 -6.20 4.06 -1.51
C LEU A 53 -6.09 2.64 -2.09
N VAL A 54 -6.02 1.64 -1.23
CA VAL A 54 -5.94 0.24 -1.64
C VAL A 54 -7.20 -0.15 -2.44
N ARG A 55 -8.36 0.21 -1.93
CA ARG A 55 -9.63 -0.09 -2.60
C ARG A 55 -9.71 0.56 -3.97
N LEU A 56 -9.37 1.83 -4.06
CA LEU A 56 -9.39 2.56 -5.32
C LEU A 56 -8.44 1.94 -6.34
N SER A 57 -7.24 1.59 -5.91
CA SER A 57 -6.25 0.96 -6.80
C SER A 57 -6.74 -0.36 -7.36
N ASN A 58 -7.44 -1.16 -6.53
CA ASN A 58 -8.02 -2.42 -6.97
C ASN A 58 -9.21 -2.21 -7.92
N GLU A 59 -10.09 -1.25 -7.59
CA GLU A 59 -11.26 -0.95 -8.42
C GLU A 59 -10.89 -0.45 -9.81
N LEU A 60 -9.83 0.35 -9.89
CA LEU A 60 -9.34 0.88 -11.17
C LEU A 60 -8.56 -0.15 -11.96
N GLY A 61 -8.20 -1.28 -11.37
CA GLY A 61 -7.33 -2.25 -12.01
C GLY A 61 -5.99 -1.63 -12.38
N LEU A 62 -5.46 -0.81 -11.50
CA LEU A 62 -4.28 0.00 -11.76
C LEU A 62 -3.08 -0.86 -12.10
N ASP A 63 -2.33 -0.46 -13.14
CA ASP A 63 -1.06 -1.10 -13.48
C ASP A 63 -0.01 -0.65 -12.45
N PRO A 64 0.81 -1.57 -11.92
CA PRO A 64 1.84 -1.22 -10.92
C PRO A 64 2.78 -0.10 -11.34
N ILE A 65 3.00 0.09 -12.64
CA ILE A 65 3.85 1.16 -13.15
C ILE A 65 3.31 2.56 -12.77
N HIS A 66 1.99 2.67 -12.52
CA HIS A 66 1.35 3.93 -12.14
C HIS A 66 1.20 4.11 -10.63
N LEU A 67 1.59 3.11 -9.84
CA LEU A 67 1.41 3.17 -8.39
C LEU A 67 2.17 4.33 -7.76
N ASP A 68 3.38 4.61 -8.24
CA ASP A 68 4.20 5.71 -7.73
C ASP A 68 3.46 7.05 -7.87
N ASP A 69 2.85 7.30 -9.02
CA ASP A 69 2.11 8.53 -9.26
C ASP A 69 0.91 8.67 -8.31
N ILE A 70 0.19 7.58 -8.10
CA ILE A 70 -0.97 7.55 -7.21
C ILE A 70 -0.54 7.79 -5.76
N VAL A 71 0.57 7.20 -5.34
CA VAL A 71 1.12 7.42 -4.00
C VAL A 71 1.57 8.86 -3.82
N GLN A 72 2.19 9.46 -4.82
CA GLN A 72 2.59 10.86 -4.78
C GLN A 72 1.38 11.78 -4.60
N ASP A 73 0.31 11.53 -5.34
CA ASP A 73 -0.93 12.29 -5.21
C ASP A 73 -1.55 12.13 -3.82
N PHE A 74 -1.54 10.90 -3.30
CA PHE A 74 -2.02 10.62 -1.94
C PHE A 74 -1.27 11.43 -0.90
N LEU A 75 0.07 11.45 -0.98
CA LEU A 75 0.90 12.19 -0.05
C LEU A 75 0.71 13.69 -0.16
N ALA A 76 0.45 14.19 -1.37
CA ALA A 76 0.22 15.62 -1.60
C ALA A 76 -1.10 16.11 -0.99
N GLU A 77 -2.10 15.23 -0.93
CA GLU A 77 -3.43 15.57 -0.37
C GLU A 77 -3.50 15.39 1.14
N ASN A 78 -2.53 14.72 1.72
CA ASN A 78 -2.46 14.46 3.14
C ASN A 78 -1.25 15.15 3.76
#